data_81e91e657867c5f1d53506ea1d34fda1
#
_entry.id   81e91e657867c5f1d53506ea1d34fda1
#
_cell.length_a   1.000
_cell.length_b   1.000
_cell.length_c   1.000
_cell.angle_alpha   90.00
_cell.angle_beta   90.00
_cell.angle_gamma   90.00
#
_symmetry.space_group_name_H-M   'P 1'
#
loop_
_entity.id
_entity.type
_entity.pdbx_description
1 polymer ?
#
loop_
_entity_poly.entity_id
_entity_poly.type
_entity_poly.pdbx_seq_one_letter_code
_entity_poly.pdbx_strand_id
1 'polypeptide(L)'
;MKKRAIIYPYNQLAAQFVRYREHLNDFEIAEAVSPPGLSMGGYDAGIADEGIGTGLTVTENFEEALQTCDTVIVSEYPIPQDSMFLGKILENLLFAMKKGKNIHCILSLPDSTVAFLQAQAKHYHIRFTYQGENNIFPGLPPSEEEITTPIVTIMGMSENCSKFETELALYSRLRKKGYRVSLIGSRNGCELFGQYSFPKFMYEPLLEEEKIDRLHSYITYLEKKDNPDVIVLGIPGALLPTDKKHKNHYCILPTEVACAAPSDYTILTVLADQASERNYHMMEKMLLY
;
A
#
# COMPACT_ATOMS: atom_id res chain seq x y z
N MET A 1 -3.33 23.85 -1.60
CA MET A 1 -2.28 23.78 -0.53
C MET A 1 -2.37 22.40 0.10
N LYS A 2 -1.27 21.64 0.18
CA LYS A 2 -1.27 20.33 0.83
C LYS A 2 -1.54 20.47 2.32
N LYS A 3 -2.22 19.48 2.91
CA LYS A 3 -2.48 19.41 4.35
C LYS A 3 -1.22 18.94 5.06
N ARG A 4 -0.85 19.57 6.16
CA ARG A 4 0.27 19.10 6.97
C ARG A 4 -0.16 17.85 7.74
N ALA A 5 0.62 16.79 7.62
CA ALA A 5 0.32 15.51 8.24
C ALA A 5 1.53 14.94 8.99
N ILE A 6 1.25 14.19 10.06
CA ILE A 6 2.21 13.26 10.64
C ILE A 6 1.86 11.85 10.20
N ILE A 7 2.88 10.98 10.04
CA ILE A 7 2.67 9.55 9.79
C ILE A 7 2.91 8.77 11.08
N TYR A 8 1.92 7.96 11.49
CA TYR A 8 1.91 7.20 12.75
C TYR A 8 1.11 5.90 12.60
N PRO A 9 1.53 4.77 13.17
CA PRO A 9 2.84 4.54 13.77
C PRO A 9 3.94 4.42 12.72
N TYR A 10 5.05 5.15 12.87
CA TYR A 10 6.17 5.05 11.96
C TYR A 10 6.92 3.73 12.17
N ASN A 11 7.17 3.02 11.11
CA ASN A 11 7.86 1.73 11.07
C ASN A 11 8.37 1.46 9.64
N GLN A 12 8.98 0.32 9.41
CA GLN A 12 9.52 -0.07 8.11
C GLN A 12 8.47 -0.01 6.97
N LEU A 13 7.20 -0.35 7.25
CA LEU A 13 6.13 -0.29 6.25
C LEU A 13 5.73 1.16 5.90
N ALA A 14 5.92 2.10 6.82
CA ALA A 14 5.63 3.51 6.62
C ALA A 14 6.76 4.27 5.91
N ALA A 15 7.99 3.74 5.94
CA ALA A 15 9.18 4.40 5.42
C ALA A 15 9.05 4.79 3.94
N GLN A 16 8.40 3.96 3.14
CA GLN A 16 8.20 4.20 1.71
C GLN A 16 7.34 5.44 1.44
N PHE A 17 6.30 5.71 2.26
CA PHE A 17 5.50 6.93 2.14
C PHE A 17 6.31 8.18 2.45
N VAL A 18 7.25 8.10 3.38
CA VAL A 18 8.18 9.20 3.70
C VAL A 18 9.23 9.38 2.60
N ARG A 19 9.75 8.30 2.04
CA ARG A 19 10.76 8.34 0.97
C ARG A 19 10.23 8.97 -0.30
N TYR A 20 8.97 8.69 -0.66
CA TYR A 20 8.31 9.21 -1.87
C TYR A 20 7.32 10.34 -1.58
N ARG A 21 7.49 11.05 -0.43
CA ARG A 21 6.54 12.08 0.02
C ARG A 21 6.34 13.23 -0.96
N GLU A 22 7.29 13.50 -1.85
CA GLU A 22 7.14 14.50 -2.88
C GLU A 22 5.98 14.20 -3.85
N HIS A 23 5.63 12.92 -4.01
CA HIS A 23 4.55 12.46 -4.87
C HIS A 23 3.18 12.36 -4.17
N LEU A 24 3.11 12.56 -2.84
CA LEU A 24 1.82 12.58 -2.14
C LEU A 24 0.94 13.71 -2.68
N ASN A 25 -0.34 13.40 -2.96
CA ASN A 25 -1.26 14.35 -3.58
C ASN A 25 -1.70 15.46 -2.61
N ASP A 26 -2.34 15.07 -1.52
CA ASP A 26 -3.05 15.97 -0.62
C ASP A 26 -2.27 16.31 0.65
N PHE A 27 -1.14 15.64 0.88
CA PHE A 27 -0.43 15.71 2.14
C PHE A 27 1.04 16.14 1.97
N GLU A 28 1.49 16.88 2.99
CA GLU A 28 2.89 17.17 3.27
C GLU A 28 3.23 16.52 4.61
N ILE A 29 4.14 15.53 4.63
CA ILE A 29 4.55 14.88 5.87
C ILE A 29 5.49 15.81 6.63
N ALA A 30 5.03 16.32 7.76
CA ALA A 30 5.78 17.18 8.64
C ALA A 30 6.71 16.38 9.56
N GLU A 31 6.21 15.27 10.12
CA GLU A 31 6.97 14.43 11.05
C GLU A 31 6.59 12.95 10.89
N ALA A 32 7.56 12.08 11.19
CA ALA A 32 7.36 10.64 11.35
C ALA A 32 7.37 10.31 12.84
N VAL A 33 6.30 9.65 13.33
CA VAL A 33 6.13 9.38 14.76
C VAL A 33 6.13 7.88 15.02
N SER A 34 7.15 7.42 15.71
CA SER A 34 7.27 6.01 16.13
C SER A 34 6.69 5.84 17.53
N PRO A 35 5.97 4.75 17.81
CA PRO A 35 5.63 4.41 19.18
C PRO A 35 6.89 4.20 20.02
N PRO A 36 6.85 4.57 21.31
CA PRO A 36 7.96 4.32 22.23
C PRO A 36 8.32 2.83 22.27
N GLY A 37 9.61 2.54 22.34
CA GLY A 37 10.12 1.16 22.45
C GLY A 37 10.46 0.48 21.12
N LEU A 38 10.24 1.12 19.96
CA LEU A 38 10.70 0.62 18.66
C LEU A 38 12.13 1.09 18.30
N SER A 39 12.78 1.84 19.19
CA SER A 39 14.16 2.32 19.04
C SER A 39 14.42 3.13 17.77
N MET A 40 13.41 3.79 17.21
CA MET A 40 13.54 4.60 15.99
C MET A 40 13.62 6.11 16.28
N GLY A 41 13.33 6.54 17.49
CA GLY A 41 13.37 7.95 17.88
C GLY A 41 14.75 8.56 17.73
N GLY A 42 14.83 9.76 17.14
CA GLY A 42 16.07 10.48 16.90
C GLY A 42 16.84 10.09 15.63
N TYR A 43 16.45 9.02 14.94
CA TYR A 43 17.06 8.61 13.68
C TYR A 43 16.37 9.24 12.47
N ASP A 44 17.07 9.31 11.35
CA ASP A 44 16.45 9.67 10.07
C ASP A 44 15.44 8.60 9.65
N ALA A 45 14.29 9.04 9.15
CA ALA A 45 13.22 8.15 8.73
C ALA A 45 13.59 7.19 7.57
N GLY A 46 14.63 7.49 6.78
CA GLY A 46 15.14 6.59 5.76
C GLY A 46 15.84 5.36 6.31
N ILE A 47 16.28 5.40 7.58
CA ILE A 47 16.98 4.28 8.22
C ILE A 47 16.00 3.13 8.55
N ALA A 48 14.71 3.41 8.65
CA ALA A 48 13.70 2.43 9.03
C ALA A 48 13.64 1.19 8.10
N ASP A 49 14.10 1.33 6.87
CA ASP A 49 14.17 0.26 5.86
C ASP A 49 15.57 0.16 5.23
N GLU A 50 16.59 0.53 6.00
CA GLU A 50 18.00 0.51 5.57
C GLU A 50 18.28 1.34 4.30
N GLY A 51 17.43 2.33 4.04
CA GLY A 51 17.50 3.14 2.85
C GLY A 51 18.34 4.42 3.01
N ILE A 52 18.27 5.25 1.97
CA ILE A 52 18.94 6.55 1.95
C ILE A 52 18.19 7.53 2.88
N GLY A 53 18.95 8.38 3.58
CA GLY A 53 18.38 9.40 4.45
C GLY A 53 17.36 10.29 3.75
N THR A 54 16.28 10.57 4.44
CA THR A 54 15.14 11.37 3.94
C THR A 54 15.17 12.82 4.40
N GLY A 55 16.06 13.15 5.35
CA GLY A 55 16.13 14.45 6.01
C GLY A 55 14.97 14.70 6.99
N LEU A 56 14.18 13.67 7.31
CA LEU A 56 13.09 13.74 8.29
C LEU A 56 13.47 12.91 9.51
N THR A 57 13.51 13.51 10.68
CA THR A 57 13.83 12.82 11.93
C THR A 57 12.57 12.18 12.52
N VAL A 58 12.70 10.94 13.01
CA VAL A 58 11.62 10.24 13.71
C VAL A 58 11.55 10.73 15.15
N THR A 59 10.34 11.09 15.60
CA THR A 59 10.07 11.41 17.01
C THR A 59 9.27 10.29 17.69
N GLU A 60 9.37 10.17 19.01
CA GLU A 60 8.51 9.31 19.82
C GLU A 60 7.45 10.13 20.58
N ASN A 61 7.50 11.47 20.48
CA ASN A 61 6.57 12.36 21.16
C ASN A 61 5.35 12.66 20.27
N PHE A 62 4.35 11.79 20.36
CA PHE A 62 3.10 11.93 19.59
C PHE A 62 2.35 13.24 19.90
N GLU A 63 2.30 13.66 21.17
CA GLU A 63 1.57 14.85 21.57
C GLU A 63 2.18 16.14 21.01
N GLU A 64 3.51 16.21 21.00
CA GLU A 64 4.23 17.35 20.44
C GLU A 64 4.07 17.39 18.90
N ALA A 65 4.20 16.25 18.24
CA ALA A 65 4.02 16.15 16.81
C ALA A 65 2.62 16.57 16.33
N LEU A 66 1.58 16.35 17.14
CA LEU A 66 0.23 16.84 16.83
C LEU A 66 0.14 18.37 16.69
N GLN A 67 1.06 19.13 17.29
CA GLN A 67 1.06 20.59 17.18
C GLN A 67 1.50 21.06 15.79
N THR A 68 2.20 20.22 15.04
CA THR A 68 2.77 20.56 13.74
C THR A 68 1.88 20.16 12.56
N CYS A 69 0.75 19.50 12.79
CA CYS A 69 -0.08 18.91 11.75
C CYS A 69 -1.56 19.23 11.87
N ASP A 70 -2.30 19.03 10.78
CA ASP A 70 -3.77 19.06 10.71
C ASP A 70 -4.37 17.66 10.64
N THR A 71 -3.56 16.68 10.22
CA THR A 71 -4.01 15.31 9.95
C THR A 71 -2.99 14.29 10.45
N VAL A 72 -3.48 13.19 10.99
CA VAL A 72 -2.69 11.99 11.29
C VAL A 72 -2.94 10.96 10.19
N ILE A 73 -1.90 10.59 9.46
CA ILE A 73 -1.92 9.44 8.55
C ILE A 73 -1.59 8.21 9.38
N VAL A 74 -2.57 7.31 9.50
CA VAL A 74 -2.40 6.05 10.25
C VAL A 74 -1.88 4.99 9.30
N SER A 75 -0.60 4.65 9.43
CA SER A 75 0.08 3.70 8.56
C SER A 75 -0.17 2.25 8.98
N GLU A 76 0.10 1.34 8.05
CA GLU A 76 0.10 -0.10 8.35
C GLU A 76 1.16 -0.44 9.39
N TYR A 77 0.86 -1.45 10.18
CA TYR A 77 1.77 -2.00 11.16
C TYR A 77 1.61 -3.52 11.24
N PRO A 78 2.70 -4.29 11.28
CA PRO A 78 2.65 -5.75 11.26
C PRO A 78 2.28 -6.32 12.64
N ILE A 79 1.06 -6.06 13.12
CA ILE A 79 0.61 -6.50 14.43
C ILE A 79 -0.61 -7.41 14.31
N PRO A 80 -0.67 -8.49 15.13
CA PRO A 80 -1.90 -9.22 15.37
C PRO A 80 -3.00 -8.26 15.91
N GLN A 81 -4.21 -8.37 15.39
CA GLN A 81 -5.33 -7.46 15.71
C GLN A 81 -5.70 -7.40 17.21
N ASP A 82 -5.30 -8.40 17.98
CA ASP A 82 -5.57 -8.52 19.43
C ASP A 82 -4.43 -8.01 20.31
N SER A 83 -3.47 -7.28 19.75
CA SER A 83 -2.31 -6.87 20.52
C SER A 83 -2.59 -5.63 21.39
N MET A 84 -1.94 -5.57 22.55
CA MET A 84 -1.90 -4.40 23.43
C MET A 84 -1.42 -3.13 22.69
N PHE A 85 -0.71 -3.31 21.61
CA PHE A 85 -0.19 -2.25 20.76
C PHE A 85 -1.28 -1.60 19.92
N LEU A 86 -2.24 -2.37 19.37
CA LEU A 86 -3.40 -1.80 18.70
C LEU A 86 -4.19 -0.91 19.66
N GLY A 87 -4.36 -1.34 20.91
CA GLY A 87 -4.98 -0.52 21.95
C GLY A 87 -4.28 0.85 22.10
N LYS A 88 -2.94 0.86 22.11
CA LYS A 88 -2.19 2.11 22.20
C LYS A 88 -2.33 3.00 20.96
N ILE A 89 -2.36 2.41 19.78
CA ILE A 89 -2.66 3.17 18.55
C ILE A 89 -4.04 3.82 18.68
N LEU A 90 -5.06 3.07 19.05
CA LEU A 90 -6.43 3.59 19.21
C LEU A 90 -6.54 4.70 20.24
N GLU A 91 -5.86 4.57 21.41
CA GLU A 91 -5.77 5.65 22.41
C GLU A 91 -5.20 6.93 21.80
N ASN A 92 -4.09 6.85 21.07
CA ASN A 92 -3.47 8.00 20.43
C ASN A 92 -4.37 8.62 19.34
N LEU A 93 -5.11 7.80 18.58
CA LEU A 93 -6.07 8.31 17.59
C LEU A 93 -7.22 9.06 18.27
N LEU A 94 -7.78 8.51 19.34
CA LEU A 94 -8.83 9.20 20.13
C LEU A 94 -8.30 10.52 20.73
N PHE A 95 -7.06 10.52 21.20
CA PHE A 95 -6.41 11.74 21.69
C PHE A 95 -6.25 12.78 20.56
N ALA A 96 -5.79 12.38 19.37
CA ALA A 96 -5.70 13.26 18.21
C ALA A 96 -7.05 13.82 17.79
N MET A 97 -8.11 13.01 17.76
CA MET A 97 -9.49 13.42 17.48
C MET A 97 -9.97 14.48 18.51
N LYS A 98 -9.70 14.25 19.80
CA LYS A 98 -9.98 15.22 20.88
C LYS A 98 -9.28 16.57 20.69
N LYS A 99 -8.09 16.56 20.07
CA LYS A 99 -7.33 17.76 19.72
C LYS A 99 -7.75 18.38 18.38
N GLY A 100 -8.85 17.90 17.79
CA GLY A 100 -9.40 18.42 16.53
C GLY A 100 -8.60 18.03 15.28
N LYS A 101 -7.77 16.97 15.36
CA LYS A 101 -6.97 16.52 14.21
C LYS A 101 -7.76 15.55 13.36
N ASN A 102 -7.69 15.71 12.05
CA ASN A 102 -8.26 14.77 11.10
C ASN A 102 -7.47 13.47 11.09
N ILE A 103 -8.13 12.37 10.75
CA ILE A 103 -7.51 11.05 10.65
C ILE A 103 -7.65 10.54 9.21
N HIS A 104 -6.53 10.09 8.64
CA HIS A 104 -6.49 9.38 7.37
C HIS A 104 -5.88 8.00 7.61
N CYS A 105 -6.72 6.97 7.67
CA CYS A 105 -6.33 5.63 8.09
C CYS A 105 -6.16 4.70 6.90
N ILE A 106 -4.94 4.18 6.70
CA ILE A 106 -4.62 3.12 5.74
C ILE A 106 -4.37 1.77 6.44
N LEU A 107 -4.31 1.76 7.78
CA LEU A 107 -4.23 0.55 8.58
C LEU A 107 -5.51 -0.26 8.43
N SER A 108 -5.39 -1.54 8.08
CA SER A 108 -6.54 -2.46 8.06
C SER A 108 -7.05 -2.70 9.48
N LEU A 109 -8.33 -2.39 9.71
CA LEU A 109 -8.98 -2.50 11.00
C LEU A 109 -10.26 -3.34 10.87
N PRO A 110 -10.68 -4.03 11.96
CA PRO A 110 -11.99 -4.67 12.00
C PRO A 110 -13.13 -3.64 11.80
N ASP A 111 -14.21 -4.04 11.13
CA ASP A 111 -15.35 -3.18 10.83
C ASP A 111 -15.94 -2.52 12.08
N SER A 112 -16.01 -3.24 13.19
CA SER A 112 -16.47 -2.70 14.48
C SER A 112 -15.59 -1.55 14.97
N THR A 113 -14.26 -1.65 14.77
CA THR A 113 -13.30 -0.60 15.15
C THR A 113 -13.43 0.60 14.22
N VAL A 114 -13.61 0.37 12.92
CA VAL A 114 -13.85 1.45 11.93
C VAL A 114 -15.13 2.19 12.29
N ALA A 115 -16.25 1.49 12.54
CA ALA A 115 -17.51 2.09 12.93
C ALA A 115 -17.40 2.91 14.23
N PHE A 116 -16.65 2.40 15.22
CA PHE A 116 -16.37 3.13 16.45
C PHE A 116 -15.59 4.42 16.17
N LEU A 117 -14.51 4.37 15.39
CA LEU A 117 -13.70 5.56 15.05
C LEU A 117 -14.51 6.58 14.24
N GLN A 118 -15.35 6.13 13.32
CA GLN A 118 -16.27 7.00 12.56
C GLN A 118 -17.25 7.72 13.50
N ALA A 119 -17.80 7.03 14.50
CA ALA A 119 -18.68 7.64 15.50
C ALA A 119 -17.95 8.69 16.34
N GLN A 120 -16.71 8.39 16.78
CA GLN A 120 -15.87 9.34 17.53
C GLN A 120 -15.50 10.56 16.66
N ALA A 121 -15.19 10.37 15.39
CA ALA A 121 -14.89 11.48 14.48
C ALA A 121 -16.08 12.43 14.32
N LYS A 122 -17.31 11.90 14.23
CA LYS A 122 -18.53 12.70 14.23
C LYS A 122 -18.71 13.49 15.54
N HIS A 123 -18.44 12.85 16.68
CA HIS A 123 -18.53 13.49 18.02
C HIS A 123 -17.55 14.66 18.15
N TYR A 124 -16.31 14.51 17.64
CA TYR A 124 -15.28 15.57 17.73
C TYR A 124 -15.29 16.52 16.52
N HIS A 125 -16.26 16.38 15.59
CA HIS A 125 -16.39 17.22 14.40
C HIS A 125 -15.13 17.26 13.52
N ILE A 126 -14.43 16.11 13.41
CA ILE A 126 -13.26 15.94 12.54
C ILE A 126 -13.56 15.01 11.37
N ARG A 127 -12.72 15.07 10.33
CA ARG A 127 -12.79 14.15 9.21
C ARG A 127 -12.01 12.87 9.52
N PHE A 128 -12.70 11.73 9.44
CA PHE A 128 -12.10 10.41 9.43
C PHE A 128 -12.23 9.82 8.03
N THR A 129 -11.10 9.50 7.39
CA THR A 129 -11.06 8.83 6.09
C THR A 129 -10.43 7.46 6.29
N TYR A 130 -11.12 6.41 5.87
CA TYR A 130 -10.64 5.04 5.92
C TYR A 130 -10.45 4.50 4.51
N GLN A 131 -9.21 4.26 4.11
CA GLN A 131 -8.90 3.75 2.76
C GLN A 131 -9.19 2.27 2.59
N GLY A 132 -9.30 1.54 3.69
CA GLY A 132 -9.79 0.18 3.66
C GLY A 132 -11.16 -0.01 3.00
N GLU A 133 -11.99 1.04 2.95
CA GLU A 133 -13.31 1.06 2.31
C GLU A 133 -13.30 1.65 0.90
N ASN A 134 -12.32 2.50 0.57
CA ASN A 134 -12.32 3.28 -0.66
C ASN A 134 -11.93 2.48 -1.92
N ASN A 135 -11.65 1.21 -1.77
CA ASN A 135 -11.46 0.27 -2.86
C ASN A 135 -12.82 -0.19 -3.41
N ILE A 136 -13.74 0.78 -3.62
CA ILE A 136 -15.03 0.52 -4.23
C ILE A 136 -14.77 0.26 -5.71
N PHE A 137 -14.83 -1.00 -6.07
CA PHE A 137 -14.99 -1.38 -7.47
C PHE A 137 -16.31 -0.72 -7.94
N PRO A 138 -16.25 0.25 -8.85
CA PRO A 138 -17.46 0.78 -9.43
C PRO A 138 -18.11 -0.39 -10.14
N GLY A 139 -19.27 -0.91 -9.72
CA GLY A 139 -19.94 -2.09 -10.29
C GLY A 139 -20.03 -2.03 -11.83
N LEU A 140 -18.87 -2.17 -12.47
CA LEU A 140 -18.71 -2.06 -13.90
C LEU A 140 -19.21 -3.33 -14.54
N PRO A 141 -19.92 -3.24 -15.67
CA PRO A 141 -20.22 -4.40 -16.47
C PRO A 141 -18.90 -5.04 -16.97
N PRO A 142 -18.89 -6.34 -17.24
CA PRO A 142 -17.76 -6.98 -17.88
C PRO A 142 -17.34 -6.22 -19.13
N SER A 143 -16.04 -6.01 -19.30
CA SER A 143 -15.45 -5.37 -20.47
C SER A 143 -14.84 -6.43 -21.37
N GLU A 144 -15.19 -6.40 -22.64
CA GLU A 144 -14.54 -7.21 -23.70
C GLU A 144 -13.45 -6.42 -24.45
N GLU A 145 -13.18 -5.19 -24.02
CA GLU A 145 -12.20 -4.32 -24.68
C GLU A 145 -10.78 -4.72 -24.28
N GLU A 146 -9.90 -4.77 -25.27
CA GLU A 146 -8.48 -5.02 -25.02
C GLU A 146 -7.82 -3.84 -24.28
N ILE A 147 -6.96 -4.14 -23.32
CA ILE A 147 -6.09 -3.14 -22.70
C ILE A 147 -4.95 -2.87 -23.68
N THR A 148 -4.82 -1.62 -24.12
CA THR A 148 -3.84 -1.19 -25.12
C THR A 148 -2.62 -0.51 -24.51
N THR A 149 -2.76 0.03 -23.31
CA THR A 149 -1.67 0.67 -22.58
C THR A 149 -0.67 -0.38 -22.07
N PRO A 150 0.63 -0.22 -22.30
CA PRO A 150 1.64 -1.14 -21.80
C PRO A 150 1.55 -1.37 -20.29
N ILE A 151 1.60 -2.62 -19.87
CA ILE A 151 1.55 -3.04 -18.45
C ILE A 151 2.91 -3.54 -18.00
N VAL A 152 3.41 -2.92 -16.93
CA VAL A 152 4.59 -3.41 -16.19
C VAL A 152 4.12 -4.02 -14.88
N THR A 153 4.18 -5.33 -14.78
CA THR A 153 3.81 -6.05 -13.56
C THR A 153 5.00 -6.19 -12.62
N ILE A 154 4.78 -5.97 -11.32
CA ILE A 154 5.77 -6.17 -10.27
C ILE A 154 5.27 -7.25 -9.33
N MET A 155 6.03 -8.32 -9.21
CA MET A 155 5.72 -9.44 -8.33
C MET A 155 6.94 -9.84 -7.51
N GLY A 156 6.71 -10.55 -6.41
CA GLY A 156 7.76 -11.00 -5.52
C GLY A 156 7.90 -12.51 -5.50
N MET A 157 9.13 -13.00 -5.44
CA MET A 157 9.36 -14.41 -5.19
C MET A 157 8.83 -14.83 -3.82
N SER A 158 8.98 -13.95 -2.82
CA SER A 158 8.45 -14.11 -1.47
C SER A 158 7.70 -12.86 -1.01
N GLU A 159 7.08 -12.93 0.15
CA GLU A 159 6.63 -11.73 0.86
C GLU A 159 7.83 -10.89 1.36
N ASN A 160 7.58 -9.62 1.63
CA ASN A 160 8.59 -8.67 2.14
C ASN A 160 9.87 -8.53 1.29
N CYS A 161 9.79 -8.79 -0.02
CA CYS A 161 10.90 -8.65 -0.95
C CYS A 161 10.91 -7.28 -1.66
N SER A 162 10.51 -6.22 -0.98
CA SER A 162 10.55 -4.82 -1.46
C SER A 162 9.74 -4.52 -2.72
N LYS A 163 8.65 -5.29 -2.98
CA LYS A 163 7.77 -5.03 -4.14
C LYS A 163 7.27 -3.60 -4.19
N PHE A 164 6.63 -3.15 -3.10
CA PHE A 164 6.02 -1.83 -3.05
C PHE A 164 7.04 -0.69 -3.19
N GLU A 165 8.25 -0.87 -2.66
CA GLU A 165 9.37 0.06 -2.90
C GLU A 165 9.72 0.11 -4.40
N THR A 166 9.77 -1.04 -5.07
CA THR A 166 10.06 -1.13 -6.51
C THR A 166 8.95 -0.47 -7.33
N GLU A 167 7.69 -0.66 -6.96
CA GLU A 167 6.53 0.00 -7.57
C GLU A 167 6.65 1.52 -7.50
N LEU A 168 6.89 2.07 -6.30
CA LEU A 168 7.03 3.50 -6.09
C LEU A 168 8.29 4.07 -6.77
N ALA A 169 9.40 3.32 -6.78
CA ALA A 169 10.62 3.71 -7.49
C ALA A 169 10.39 3.82 -8.99
N LEU A 170 9.70 2.84 -9.58
CA LEU A 170 9.36 2.86 -11.01
C LEU A 170 8.39 4.00 -11.31
N TYR A 171 7.31 4.12 -10.53
CA TYR A 171 6.34 5.21 -10.63
C TYR A 171 7.03 6.58 -10.60
N SER A 172 7.88 6.83 -9.60
CA SER A 172 8.61 8.08 -9.45
C SER A 172 9.51 8.37 -10.66
N ARG A 173 10.25 7.37 -11.14
CA ARG A 173 11.17 7.51 -12.27
C ARG A 173 10.44 7.80 -13.57
N LEU A 174 9.34 7.11 -13.83
CA LEU A 174 8.51 7.34 -15.03
C LEU A 174 7.86 8.72 -14.98
N ARG A 175 7.32 9.14 -13.84
CA ARG A 175 6.76 10.48 -13.65
C ARG A 175 7.81 11.58 -13.89
N LYS A 176 9.03 11.41 -13.35
CA LYS A 176 10.15 12.35 -13.58
C LYS A 176 10.57 12.44 -15.04
N LYS A 177 10.34 11.40 -15.84
CA LYS A 177 10.55 11.38 -17.29
C LYS A 177 9.38 11.98 -18.09
N GLY A 178 8.29 12.39 -17.42
CA GLY A 178 7.13 13.02 -18.05
C GLY A 178 6.01 12.06 -18.46
N TYR A 179 6.11 10.76 -18.15
CA TYR A 179 5.04 9.80 -18.44
C TYR A 179 3.86 9.98 -17.50
N ARG A 180 2.64 9.79 -18.04
CA ARG A 180 1.43 9.60 -17.26
C ARG A 180 1.40 8.15 -16.81
N VAL A 181 1.40 7.90 -15.50
CA VAL A 181 1.48 6.57 -14.93
C VAL A 181 0.22 6.30 -14.11
N SER A 182 -0.44 5.19 -14.39
CA SER A 182 -1.47 4.62 -13.51
C SER A 182 -0.82 3.51 -12.71
N LEU A 183 -0.78 3.66 -11.38
CA LEU A 183 -0.23 2.66 -10.47
C LEU A 183 -1.36 1.96 -9.74
N ILE A 184 -1.41 0.63 -9.86
CA ILE A 184 -2.22 -0.25 -9.01
C ILE A 184 -1.23 -0.98 -8.10
N GLY A 185 -1.06 -0.49 -6.89
CA GLY A 185 0.01 -0.98 -6.02
C GLY A 185 -0.40 -2.18 -5.17
N SER A 186 0.57 -3.00 -4.82
CA SER A 186 0.40 -4.24 -4.06
C SER A 186 -0.01 -4.05 -2.59
N ARG A 187 -0.09 -2.80 -2.11
CA ARG A 187 -0.41 -2.47 -0.72
C ARG A 187 -1.41 -1.32 -0.63
N ASN A 188 -2.06 -1.21 0.53
CA ASN A 188 -2.92 -0.06 0.86
C ASN A 188 -2.12 1.25 0.88
N GLY A 189 -2.81 2.35 0.62
CA GLY A 189 -2.26 3.70 0.71
C GLY A 189 -1.76 4.29 -0.61
N CYS A 190 -1.89 3.59 -1.73
CA CYS A 190 -1.59 4.17 -3.05
C CYS A 190 -2.43 5.42 -3.34
N GLU A 191 -3.61 5.53 -2.75
CA GLU A 191 -4.50 6.69 -2.84
C GLU A 191 -3.87 7.97 -2.26
N LEU A 192 -2.90 7.84 -1.34
CA LEU A 192 -2.11 8.97 -0.86
C LEU A 192 -1.30 9.63 -2.00
N PHE A 193 -0.93 8.85 -3.00
CA PHE A 193 -0.26 9.31 -4.23
C PHE A 193 -1.24 9.67 -5.35
N GLY A 194 -2.57 9.60 -5.09
CA GLY A 194 -3.61 9.73 -6.11
C GLY A 194 -3.65 8.55 -7.07
N GLN A 195 -3.19 7.40 -6.60
CA GLN A 195 -3.14 6.15 -7.34
C GLN A 195 -4.06 5.10 -6.69
N TYR A 196 -3.96 3.85 -7.04
CA TYR A 196 -4.91 2.80 -6.67
C TYR A 196 -4.23 1.70 -5.87
N SER A 197 -4.82 1.30 -4.75
CA SER A 197 -4.43 0.07 -4.07
C SER A 197 -5.00 -1.14 -4.78
N PHE A 198 -4.38 -2.31 -4.61
CA PHE A 198 -4.86 -3.55 -5.21
C PHE A 198 -6.30 -3.85 -4.80
N PRO A 199 -7.20 -4.21 -5.75
CA PRO A 199 -8.63 -4.27 -5.48
C PRO A 199 -9.00 -5.40 -4.53
N LYS A 200 -9.82 -5.09 -3.51
CA LYS A 200 -10.19 -6.02 -2.44
C LYS A 200 -11.04 -7.19 -2.89
N PHE A 201 -11.83 -7.04 -3.97
CA PHE A 201 -12.65 -8.12 -4.48
C PHE A 201 -11.81 -9.35 -4.90
N MET A 202 -10.51 -9.17 -5.19
CA MET A 202 -9.61 -10.27 -5.46
C MET A 202 -9.39 -11.22 -4.27
N TYR A 203 -9.73 -10.78 -3.06
CA TYR A 203 -9.66 -11.58 -1.82
C TYR A 203 -11.03 -12.08 -1.36
N GLU A 204 -12.10 -11.70 -2.04
CA GLU A 204 -13.45 -12.15 -1.73
C GLU A 204 -13.64 -13.62 -2.18
N PRO A 205 -14.60 -14.33 -1.59
CA PRO A 205 -14.93 -15.71 -1.97
C PRO A 205 -15.75 -15.76 -3.27
N LEU A 206 -15.17 -15.25 -4.35
CA LEU A 206 -15.70 -15.26 -5.70
C LEU A 206 -15.06 -16.39 -6.51
N LEU A 207 -15.72 -16.79 -7.61
CA LEU A 207 -15.11 -17.69 -8.58
C LEU A 207 -13.91 -17.00 -9.26
N GLU A 208 -12.89 -17.78 -9.60
CA GLU A 208 -11.68 -17.28 -10.27
C GLU A 208 -12.00 -16.54 -11.57
N GLU A 209 -12.91 -17.07 -12.38
CA GLU A 209 -13.39 -16.41 -13.62
C GLU A 209 -13.99 -15.02 -13.31
N GLU A 210 -14.81 -14.93 -12.28
CA GLU A 210 -15.43 -13.66 -11.89
C GLU A 210 -14.40 -12.64 -11.42
N LYS A 211 -13.35 -13.06 -10.69
CA LYS A 211 -12.26 -12.18 -10.28
C LYS A 211 -11.46 -11.68 -11.49
N ILE A 212 -11.15 -12.57 -12.42
CA ILE A 212 -10.42 -12.25 -13.66
C ILE A 212 -11.21 -11.20 -14.47
N ASP A 213 -12.49 -11.43 -14.72
CA ASP A 213 -13.35 -10.52 -15.49
C ASP A 213 -13.50 -9.16 -14.81
N ARG A 214 -13.67 -9.16 -13.49
CA ARG A 214 -13.75 -7.91 -12.70
C ARG A 214 -12.44 -7.14 -12.72
N LEU A 215 -11.31 -7.82 -12.61
CA LEU A 215 -9.99 -7.17 -12.65
C LEU A 215 -9.71 -6.60 -14.03
N HIS A 216 -10.01 -7.35 -15.10
CA HIS A 216 -9.90 -6.86 -16.46
C HIS A 216 -10.75 -5.59 -16.67
N SER A 217 -12.01 -5.63 -16.29
CA SER A 217 -12.93 -4.50 -16.40
C SER A 217 -12.46 -3.29 -15.57
N TYR A 218 -11.88 -3.54 -14.39
CA TYR A 218 -11.33 -2.50 -13.54
C TYR A 218 -10.12 -1.82 -14.20
N ILE A 219 -9.19 -2.59 -14.75
CA ILE A 219 -8.00 -2.03 -15.42
C ILE A 219 -8.41 -1.26 -16.69
N THR A 220 -9.32 -1.81 -17.50
CA THR A 220 -9.88 -1.12 -18.68
C THR A 220 -10.54 0.20 -18.30
N TYR A 221 -11.29 0.22 -17.20
CA TYR A 221 -11.88 1.47 -16.68
C TYR A 221 -10.81 2.48 -16.28
N LEU A 222 -9.75 2.06 -15.57
CA LEU A 222 -8.67 2.95 -15.18
C LEU A 222 -7.89 3.48 -16.39
N GLU A 223 -7.64 2.63 -17.38
CA GLU A 223 -7.03 3.03 -18.66
C GLU A 223 -7.80 4.20 -19.30
N LYS A 224 -9.11 4.06 -19.40
CA LYS A 224 -9.97 5.13 -19.98
C LYS A 224 -10.02 6.39 -19.11
N LYS A 225 -10.08 6.21 -17.79
CA LYS A 225 -10.19 7.30 -16.82
C LYS A 225 -8.92 8.15 -16.76
N ASP A 226 -7.77 7.49 -16.67
CA ASP A 226 -6.49 8.16 -16.43
C ASP A 226 -5.74 8.46 -17.74
N ASN A 227 -6.09 7.75 -18.82
CA ASN A 227 -5.39 7.81 -20.11
C ASN A 227 -3.86 7.76 -19.92
N PRO A 228 -3.32 6.70 -19.26
CA PRO A 228 -1.91 6.61 -18.93
C PRO A 228 -1.06 6.21 -20.14
N ASP A 229 0.23 6.54 -20.09
CA ASP A 229 1.22 6.07 -21.06
C ASP A 229 1.77 4.68 -20.65
N VAL A 230 1.60 4.31 -19.37
CA VAL A 230 1.99 3.01 -18.81
C VAL A 230 1.18 2.72 -17.54
N ILE A 231 0.79 1.46 -17.37
CA ILE A 231 0.19 0.93 -16.16
C ILE A 231 1.26 0.16 -15.38
N VAL A 232 1.47 0.52 -14.11
CA VAL A 232 2.31 -0.25 -13.19
C VAL A 232 1.39 -1.05 -12.28
N LEU A 233 1.50 -2.37 -12.32
CA LEU A 233 0.63 -3.29 -11.60
C LEU A 233 1.43 -4.10 -10.58
N GLY A 234 1.33 -3.74 -9.31
CA GLY A 234 1.91 -4.49 -8.20
C GLY A 234 1.02 -5.64 -7.77
N ILE A 235 1.56 -6.86 -7.71
CA ILE A 235 0.81 -8.03 -7.27
C ILE A 235 1.11 -8.32 -5.80
N PRO A 236 0.08 -8.33 -4.91
CA PRO A 236 0.26 -8.74 -3.51
C PRO A 236 0.65 -10.21 -3.37
N GLY A 237 1.19 -10.56 -2.20
CA GLY A 237 1.59 -11.92 -1.89
C GLY A 237 2.92 -12.32 -2.53
N ALA A 238 3.10 -13.62 -2.78
CA ALA A 238 4.34 -14.20 -3.26
C ALA A 238 4.09 -15.27 -4.32
N LEU A 239 5.07 -15.48 -5.20
CA LEU A 239 5.07 -16.60 -6.15
C LEU A 239 5.34 -17.93 -5.44
N LEU A 240 6.19 -17.92 -4.42
CA LEU A 240 6.55 -19.10 -3.66
C LEU A 240 5.89 -19.08 -2.28
N PRO A 241 5.55 -20.25 -1.71
CA PRO A 241 5.07 -20.33 -0.35
C PRO A 241 6.19 -19.92 0.64
N THR A 242 5.83 -19.25 1.71
CA THR A 242 6.78 -18.88 2.77
C THR A 242 7.39 -20.11 3.42
N ASP A 243 6.60 -21.12 3.69
CA ASP A 243 7.01 -22.42 4.23
C ASP A 243 5.98 -23.52 3.92
N LYS A 244 6.20 -24.74 4.45
CA LYS A 244 5.29 -25.87 4.25
C LYS A 244 3.87 -25.66 4.81
N LYS A 245 3.71 -24.77 5.80
CA LYS A 245 2.43 -24.45 6.44
C LYS A 245 1.77 -23.22 5.82
N HIS A 246 2.56 -22.19 5.48
CA HIS A 246 2.10 -20.90 4.97
C HIS A 246 2.28 -20.85 3.46
N LYS A 247 1.30 -21.34 2.73
CA LYS A 247 1.36 -21.49 1.27
C LYS A 247 0.99 -20.23 0.49
N ASN A 248 0.50 -19.18 1.16
CA ASN A 248 0.20 -17.85 0.59
C ASN A 248 -0.54 -17.88 -0.75
N HIS A 249 -1.59 -18.73 -0.85
CA HIS A 249 -2.33 -18.99 -2.08
C HIS A 249 -1.47 -19.42 -3.29
N TYR A 250 -0.21 -19.75 -3.08
CA TYR A 250 0.73 -20.36 -4.02
C TYR A 250 0.48 -20.02 -5.50
N CYS A 251 0.94 -18.82 -5.93
CA CYS A 251 0.84 -18.37 -7.32
C CYS A 251 -0.59 -18.19 -7.90
N ILE A 252 -1.66 -18.36 -7.11
CA ILE A 252 -3.03 -18.23 -7.62
C ILE A 252 -3.30 -16.79 -8.06
N LEU A 253 -3.06 -15.82 -7.16
CA LEU A 253 -3.29 -14.42 -7.46
C LEU A 253 -2.46 -13.90 -8.66
N PRO A 254 -1.16 -14.18 -8.78
CA PRO A 254 -0.41 -13.89 -10.00
C PRO A 254 -1.00 -14.49 -11.26
N THR A 255 -1.53 -15.70 -11.21
CA THR A 255 -2.19 -16.36 -12.35
C THR A 255 -3.50 -15.64 -12.71
N GLU A 256 -4.35 -15.35 -11.74
CA GLU A 256 -5.58 -14.57 -11.97
C GLU A 256 -5.27 -13.20 -12.61
N VAL A 257 -4.24 -12.51 -12.13
CA VAL A 257 -3.79 -11.23 -12.69
C VAL A 257 -3.27 -11.38 -14.11
N ALA A 258 -2.45 -12.39 -14.39
CA ALA A 258 -1.92 -12.63 -15.72
C ALA A 258 -3.02 -12.96 -16.75
N CYS A 259 -4.09 -13.66 -16.32
CA CYS A 259 -5.26 -13.90 -17.16
C CYS A 259 -6.09 -12.63 -17.40
N ALA A 260 -6.22 -11.76 -16.40
CA ALA A 260 -7.00 -10.54 -16.50
C ALA A 260 -6.28 -9.43 -17.31
N ALA A 261 -4.97 -9.32 -17.15
CA ALA A 261 -4.14 -8.26 -17.72
C ALA A 261 -2.74 -8.80 -18.05
N PRO A 262 -2.56 -9.39 -19.22
CA PRO A 262 -1.26 -9.87 -19.66
C PRO A 262 -0.20 -8.76 -19.62
N SER A 263 0.96 -9.05 -19.05
CA SER A 263 2.03 -8.07 -18.87
C SER A 263 2.93 -7.97 -20.09
N ASP A 264 3.29 -6.76 -20.51
CA ASP A 264 4.35 -6.52 -21.50
C ASP A 264 5.74 -6.73 -20.88
N TYR A 265 5.89 -6.35 -19.61
CA TYR A 265 7.12 -6.53 -18.83
C TYR A 265 6.80 -6.96 -17.40
N THR A 266 7.62 -7.87 -16.89
CA THR A 266 7.52 -8.32 -15.50
C THR A 266 8.82 -8.03 -14.75
N ILE A 267 8.71 -7.38 -13.59
CA ILE A 267 9.80 -7.20 -12.64
C ILE A 267 9.58 -8.17 -11.48
N LEU A 268 10.53 -9.08 -11.31
CA LEU A 268 10.50 -10.02 -10.19
C LEU A 268 11.47 -9.56 -9.11
N THR A 269 10.95 -9.27 -7.93
CA THR A 269 11.76 -8.93 -6.74
C THR A 269 12.10 -10.21 -5.97
N VAL A 270 13.36 -10.30 -5.53
CA VAL A 270 13.93 -11.50 -4.89
C VAL A 270 14.75 -11.06 -3.69
N LEU A 271 14.62 -11.75 -2.56
CA LEU A 271 15.53 -11.58 -1.43
C LEU A 271 16.88 -12.24 -1.73
N ALA A 272 17.98 -11.59 -1.34
CA ALA A 272 19.32 -12.05 -1.65
C ALA A 272 19.62 -13.48 -1.11
N ASP A 273 19.07 -13.82 0.05
CA ASP A 273 19.20 -15.16 0.66
C ASP A 273 18.39 -16.24 -0.06
N GLN A 274 17.41 -15.86 -0.86
CA GLN A 274 16.56 -16.76 -1.65
C GLN A 274 17.05 -16.92 -3.09
N ALA A 275 18.09 -16.20 -3.49
CA ALA A 275 18.70 -16.26 -4.82
C ALA A 275 19.51 -17.57 -4.98
N SER A 276 18.84 -18.73 -5.08
CA SER A 276 19.45 -20.03 -5.32
C SER A 276 19.04 -20.59 -6.69
N GLU A 277 19.91 -21.41 -7.30
CA GLU A 277 19.58 -22.09 -8.58
C GLU A 277 18.26 -22.85 -8.52
N ARG A 278 17.99 -23.51 -7.39
CA ARG A 278 16.76 -24.25 -7.18
C ARG A 278 15.53 -23.35 -7.23
N ASN A 279 15.59 -22.17 -6.62
CA ASN A 279 14.49 -21.22 -6.58
C ASN A 279 14.29 -20.59 -7.96
N TYR A 280 15.37 -20.25 -8.66
CA TYR A 280 15.28 -19.76 -10.05
C TYR A 280 14.66 -20.80 -10.98
N HIS A 281 15.05 -22.06 -10.89
CA HIS A 281 14.48 -23.13 -11.69
C HIS A 281 13.00 -23.40 -11.36
N MET A 282 12.60 -23.27 -10.10
CA MET A 282 11.17 -23.32 -9.73
C MET A 282 10.38 -22.17 -10.34
N MET A 283 10.91 -20.94 -10.29
CA MET A 283 10.26 -19.78 -10.89
C MET A 283 10.16 -19.88 -12.40
N GLU A 284 11.22 -20.31 -13.07
CA GLU A 284 11.23 -20.52 -14.52
C GLU A 284 10.11 -21.47 -14.94
N LYS A 285 9.91 -22.55 -14.20
CA LYS A 285 8.79 -23.47 -14.43
C LYS A 285 7.41 -22.85 -14.17
N MET A 286 7.29 -21.90 -13.24
CA MET A 286 6.03 -21.24 -12.94
C MET A 286 5.67 -20.12 -13.93
N LEU A 287 6.68 -19.47 -14.51
CA LEU A 287 6.49 -18.38 -15.47
C LEU A 287 6.31 -18.87 -16.91
N LEU A 288 6.57 -20.15 -17.19
CA LEU A 288 6.41 -20.75 -18.51
C LEU A 288 5.03 -21.40 -18.74
N TYR A 289 4.15 -21.35 -17.77
CA TYR A 289 2.76 -21.77 -17.83
C TYR A 289 1.83 -20.57 -17.64
#